data_8df674bfd1f6880a2e4f5a6d781aa24e
#
_entry.id   8df674bfd1f6880a2e4f5a6d781aa24e
#
_cell.length_a   1.000
_cell.length_b   1.000
_cell.length_c   1.000
_cell.angle_alpha   90.00
_cell.angle_beta   90.00
_cell.angle_gamma   90.00
#
_symmetry.space_group_name_H-M   'P 1'
#
loop_
_entity.id
_entity.type
_entity.pdbx_description
1 polymer ?
#
loop_
_entity_poly.entity_id
_entity_poly.type
_entity_poly.pdbx_seq_one_letter_code
_entity_poly.pdbx_strand_id
1 'polypeptide(L)'
;AFILSLSFTSCSKSDDDDQKVEENPLADYNLLTTFTANGHDIQIYSEQEQFTIGYNELFIRIKDDAKDTYVKNADITWKPVMHMTGMMHSCPTSAIEITSDATVYSGFIVFQMPGNADEYWDLALDYKIDGQDFSTSERIEVVSPTDGKRRVNSFMGSDDVRYILAMMPIKPKEGVNDFSALLFKMENMMDFPAVQNYKAPVDPRMPGMGNHTSPNNADLNYDAPTNTYKGKLNFTMT
;
A
#
# COMPACT_ATOMS: atom_id res chain seq x y z
N ALA A 1 47.39 -65.18 26.73
CA ALA A 1 47.55 -63.85 26.10
C ALA A 1 46.19 -63.31 25.70
N PHE A 2 45.73 -62.28 26.45
CA PHE A 2 44.49 -61.64 26.21
C PHE A 2 44.81 -60.26 25.57
N ILE A 3 44.45 -60.07 24.35
CA ILE A 3 44.66 -58.79 23.66
C ILE A 3 43.41 -58.00 23.80
N LEU A 4 43.47 -56.84 24.52
CA LEU A 4 42.39 -55.87 24.76
C LEU A 4 42.50 -54.78 23.68
N SER A 5 41.57 -54.76 22.71
CA SER A 5 41.50 -53.74 21.69
C SER A 5 40.63 -52.58 22.20
N LEU A 6 41.26 -51.42 22.43
CA LEU A 6 40.52 -50.15 22.68
C LEU A 6 40.04 -49.58 21.35
N SER A 7 38.71 -49.48 21.21
CA SER A 7 38.08 -48.74 20.13
C SER A 7 37.88 -47.28 20.59
N PHE A 8 38.56 -46.33 19.94
CA PHE A 8 38.29 -44.90 20.10
C PHE A 8 37.13 -44.55 19.20
N THR A 9 35.97 -44.25 19.78
CA THR A 9 34.88 -43.59 19.09
C THR A 9 35.16 -42.07 19.08
N SER A 10 35.58 -41.57 17.92
CA SER A 10 35.64 -40.13 17.63
C SER A 10 34.19 -39.62 17.39
N CYS A 11 33.61 -38.93 18.32
CA CYS A 11 32.44 -38.08 18.05
C CYS A 11 32.91 -36.81 17.34
N SER A 12 32.74 -36.77 16.03
CA SER A 12 32.75 -35.50 15.31
C SER A 12 31.41 -34.76 15.64
N LYS A 13 31.50 -33.73 16.44
CA LYS A 13 30.44 -32.70 16.45
C LYS A 13 30.47 -32.05 15.08
N SER A 14 29.49 -32.34 14.26
CA SER A 14 29.08 -31.44 13.20
C SER A 14 28.40 -30.25 13.90
N ASP A 15 29.08 -29.12 13.96
CA ASP A 15 28.42 -27.83 14.16
C ASP A 15 27.60 -27.60 12.89
N ASP A 16 26.38 -28.11 12.87
CA ASP A 16 25.32 -27.60 12.00
C ASP A 16 25.02 -26.18 12.51
N ASP A 17 25.70 -25.24 11.87
CA ASP A 17 25.35 -23.83 11.93
C ASP A 17 24.00 -23.74 11.20
N ASP A 18 22.91 -24.01 11.93
CA ASP A 18 21.53 -23.73 11.49
C ASP A 18 21.45 -22.24 11.29
N GLN A 19 21.88 -21.77 10.11
CA GLN A 19 21.53 -20.44 9.63
C GLN A 19 20.00 -20.40 9.62
N LYS A 20 19.44 -19.83 10.66
CA LYS A 20 18.01 -19.54 10.76
C LYS A 20 17.69 -18.62 9.60
N VAL A 21 17.21 -19.20 8.51
CA VAL A 21 16.69 -18.42 7.38
C VAL A 21 15.61 -17.51 7.96
N GLU A 22 15.87 -16.22 7.99
CA GLU A 22 14.90 -15.23 8.46
C GLU A 22 13.70 -15.30 7.52
N GLU A 23 12.58 -15.80 8.03
CA GLU A 23 11.36 -15.95 7.26
C GLU A 23 10.90 -14.55 6.78
N ASN A 24 10.64 -14.41 5.49
CA ASN A 24 10.18 -13.14 4.95
C ASN A 24 8.71 -12.93 5.38
N PRO A 25 8.40 -11.94 6.24
CA PRO A 25 7.02 -11.70 6.71
C PRO A 25 6.08 -11.24 5.58
N LEU A 26 6.63 -10.87 4.41
CA LEU A 26 5.89 -10.46 3.22
C LEU A 26 5.98 -11.49 2.07
N ALA A 27 6.20 -12.78 2.39
CA ALA A 27 6.32 -13.83 1.38
C ALA A 27 5.05 -14.01 0.52
N ASP A 28 3.87 -13.69 1.05
CA ASP A 28 2.59 -13.77 0.37
C ASP A 28 2.23 -12.47 -0.42
N TYR A 29 3.09 -11.44 -0.36
CA TYR A 29 2.92 -10.18 -1.07
C TYR A 29 3.80 -10.11 -2.31
N ASN A 30 3.38 -9.34 -3.31
CA ASN A 30 4.17 -9.08 -4.50
C ASN A 30 5.18 -7.97 -4.24
N LEU A 31 6.45 -8.21 -4.56
CA LEU A 31 7.48 -7.16 -4.61
C LEU A 31 7.23 -6.31 -5.85
N LEU A 32 6.81 -5.06 -5.65
CA LEU A 32 6.51 -4.13 -6.75
C LEU A 32 7.78 -3.49 -7.31
N THR A 33 8.69 -3.09 -6.43
CA THR A 33 9.95 -2.44 -6.80
C THR A 33 10.96 -2.47 -5.65
N THR A 34 12.23 -2.24 -5.98
CA THR A 34 13.31 -2.03 -5.02
C THR A 34 14.08 -0.77 -5.41
N PHE A 35 14.24 0.16 -4.48
CA PHE A 35 15.08 1.34 -4.63
C PHE A 35 16.42 1.06 -3.95
N THR A 36 17.49 1.01 -4.72
CA THR A 36 18.86 0.80 -4.18
C THR A 36 19.55 2.14 -4.07
N ALA A 37 19.72 2.65 -2.85
CA ALA A 37 20.35 3.93 -2.59
C ALA A 37 20.99 3.98 -1.19
N ASN A 38 22.05 4.75 -1.03
CA ASN A 38 22.70 5.04 0.25
C ASN A 38 23.20 3.77 1.00
N GLY A 39 23.45 2.65 0.30
CA GLY A 39 23.80 1.36 0.91
C GLY A 39 22.60 0.62 1.52
N HIS A 40 21.41 0.95 1.05
CA HIS A 40 20.15 0.29 1.44
C HIS A 40 19.36 -0.15 0.22
N ASP A 41 18.72 -1.33 0.34
CA ASP A 41 17.65 -1.78 -0.55
C ASP A 41 16.30 -1.52 0.10
N ILE A 42 15.52 -0.61 -0.47
CA ILE A 42 14.17 -0.26 0.00
C ILE A 42 13.17 -1.01 -0.87
N GLN A 43 12.60 -2.06 -0.32
CA GLN A 43 11.68 -2.98 -0.99
C GLN A 43 10.24 -2.56 -0.72
N ILE A 44 9.43 -2.41 -1.77
CA ILE A 44 8.02 -2.01 -1.68
C ILE A 44 7.15 -3.17 -2.17
N TYR A 45 6.25 -3.63 -1.31
CA TYR A 45 5.36 -4.76 -1.53
C TYR A 45 3.89 -4.35 -1.50
N SER A 46 3.04 -5.14 -2.13
CA SER A 46 1.58 -5.02 -2.07
C SER A 46 0.90 -6.37 -2.30
N GLU A 47 -0.38 -6.49 -1.93
CA GLU A 47 -1.23 -7.60 -2.42
C GLU A 47 -1.46 -7.52 -3.93
N GLN A 48 -1.36 -6.33 -4.52
CA GLN A 48 -1.50 -6.10 -5.96
C GLN A 48 -0.17 -6.44 -6.66
N GLU A 49 -0.25 -6.86 -7.92
CA GLU A 49 0.92 -7.18 -8.73
C GLU A 49 1.67 -5.93 -9.25
N GLN A 50 1.01 -4.75 -9.22
CA GLN A 50 1.52 -3.49 -9.76
C GLN A 50 0.90 -2.31 -8.99
N PHE A 51 1.54 -1.13 -9.05
CA PHE A 51 0.87 0.11 -8.67
C PHE A 51 -0.26 0.40 -9.65
N THR A 52 -1.47 0.64 -9.13
CA THR A 52 -2.66 0.89 -9.95
C THR A 52 -3.35 2.19 -9.58
N ILE A 53 -4.15 2.71 -10.49
CA ILE A 53 -5.08 3.81 -10.18
C ILE A 53 -6.02 3.39 -9.05
N GLY A 54 -6.17 4.24 -8.04
CA GLY A 54 -6.98 4.03 -6.86
C GLY A 54 -6.13 3.77 -5.62
N TYR A 55 -6.69 3.08 -4.65
CA TYR A 55 -6.07 2.76 -3.38
C TYR A 55 -5.03 1.65 -3.54
N ASN A 56 -3.81 1.91 -3.07
CA ASN A 56 -2.72 0.95 -3.01
C ASN A 56 -2.24 0.86 -1.57
N GLU A 57 -2.49 -0.25 -0.91
CA GLU A 57 -1.85 -0.57 0.36
C GLU A 57 -0.46 -1.09 0.09
N LEU A 58 0.53 -0.49 0.75
CA LEU A 58 1.93 -0.73 0.50
C LEU A 58 2.64 -1.10 1.79
N PHE A 59 3.55 -2.06 1.67
CA PHE A 59 4.43 -2.49 2.75
C PHE A 59 5.86 -2.23 2.33
N ILE A 60 6.68 -1.71 3.26
CA ILE A 60 8.07 -1.35 3.00
C ILE A 60 8.97 -2.15 3.94
N ARG A 61 10.07 -2.65 3.40
CA ARG A 61 11.22 -3.15 4.16
C ARG A 61 12.48 -2.44 3.68
N ILE A 62 13.37 -2.12 4.59
CA ILE A 62 14.68 -1.55 4.28
C ILE A 62 15.74 -2.55 4.68
N LYS A 63 16.55 -3.00 3.74
CA LYS A 63 17.71 -3.86 4.00
C LYS A 63 18.97 -3.00 4.02
N ASP A 64 19.77 -3.14 5.07
CA ASP A 64 21.12 -2.54 5.16
C ASP A 64 22.10 -3.50 4.47
N ASP A 65 22.68 -3.09 3.36
CA ASP A 65 23.55 -3.94 2.53
C ASP A 65 24.84 -4.32 3.25
N ALA A 66 25.37 -3.43 4.08
CA ALA A 66 26.62 -3.68 4.81
C ALA A 66 26.46 -4.68 5.94
N LYS A 67 25.28 -4.70 6.58
CA LYS A 67 24.96 -5.60 7.70
C LYS A 67 24.23 -6.86 7.25
N ASP A 68 23.71 -6.89 6.02
CA ASP A 68 22.84 -7.95 5.49
C ASP A 68 21.60 -8.22 6.38
N THR A 69 21.05 -7.17 7.01
CA THR A 69 19.91 -7.24 7.92
C THR A 69 18.85 -6.22 7.59
N TYR A 70 17.59 -6.49 8.01
CA TYR A 70 16.51 -5.54 7.85
C TYR A 70 16.48 -4.50 8.98
N VAL A 71 16.28 -3.25 8.58
CA VAL A 71 16.24 -2.08 9.47
C VAL A 71 14.96 -2.11 10.28
N LYS A 72 15.10 -1.80 11.58
CA LYS A 72 13.99 -1.65 12.53
C LYS A 72 13.88 -0.21 12.98
N ASN A 73 12.64 0.22 13.25
CA ASN A 73 12.37 1.55 13.83
C ASN A 73 12.90 2.73 12.99
N ALA A 74 12.86 2.63 11.64
CA ALA A 74 13.10 3.78 10.80
C ALA A 74 11.89 4.72 10.80
N ASP A 75 12.16 6.02 10.74
CA ASP A 75 11.14 7.01 10.38
C ASP A 75 11.13 7.14 8.85
N ILE A 76 10.01 6.89 8.20
CA ILE A 76 9.90 6.92 6.74
C ILE A 76 8.76 7.84 6.34
N THR A 77 9.01 8.69 5.35
CA THR A 77 7.97 9.47 4.68
C THR A 77 8.08 9.30 3.17
N TRP A 78 6.97 9.43 2.48
CA TRP A 78 6.92 9.39 1.03
C TRP A 78 6.24 10.59 0.42
N LYS A 79 6.61 10.87 -0.82
CA LYS A 79 6.02 11.93 -1.62
C LYS A 79 5.92 11.46 -3.08
N PRO A 80 4.79 10.88 -3.48
CA PRO A 80 4.53 10.61 -4.89
C PRO A 80 4.32 11.93 -5.64
N VAL A 81 4.96 12.08 -6.82
CA VAL A 81 4.83 13.25 -7.67
C VAL A 81 4.58 12.81 -9.11
N MET A 82 3.47 13.27 -9.68
CA MET A 82 3.17 13.12 -11.09
C MET A 82 3.78 14.28 -11.87
N HIS A 83 4.66 13.95 -12.81
CA HIS A 83 5.24 14.88 -13.75
C HIS A 83 4.40 14.91 -15.02
N MET A 84 3.85 16.07 -15.35
CA MET A 84 3.02 16.29 -16.54
C MET A 84 3.61 17.43 -17.37
N THR A 85 3.20 17.53 -18.63
CA THR A 85 3.57 18.65 -19.49
C THR A 85 3.07 19.97 -18.88
N GLY A 86 3.97 20.74 -18.28
CA GLY A 86 3.71 22.08 -17.76
C GLY A 86 3.17 22.15 -16.32
N MET A 87 3.01 21.02 -15.63
CA MET A 87 2.62 20.99 -14.22
C MET A 87 3.09 19.73 -13.49
N MET A 88 3.12 19.81 -12.16
CA MET A 88 3.35 18.66 -11.29
C MET A 88 2.26 18.63 -10.21
N HIS A 89 1.85 17.43 -9.80
CA HIS A 89 0.97 17.26 -8.65
C HIS A 89 1.30 15.99 -7.89
N SER A 90 0.91 15.95 -6.63
CA SER A 90 0.94 14.75 -5.80
C SER A 90 -0.44 14.06 -5.82
N CYS A 91 -0.63 13.12 -4.90
CA CYS A 91 -1.88 12.42 -4.66
C CYS A 91 -2.05 12.15 -3.16
N PRO A 92 -3.26 11.77 -2.70
CA PRO A 92 -3.48 11.44 -1.30
C PRO A 92 -2.60 10.26 -0.83
N THR A 93 -2.02 10.40 0.37
CA THR A 93 -1.23 9.36 1.03
C THR A 93 -1.59 9.30 2.51
N SER A 94 -1.29 8.15 3.15
CA SER A 94 -1.21 8.08 4.61
C SER A 94 0.21 8.41 5.10
N ALA A 95 0.36 8.60 6.40
CA ALA A 95 1.63 8.36 7.06
C ALA A 95 2.06 6.90 6.86
N ILE A 96 3.36 6.65 6.99
CA ILE A 96 3.91 5.30 7.05
C ILE A 96 4.07 4.93 8.52
N GLU A 97 3.46 3.81 8.90
CA GLU A 97 3.45 3.32 10.29
C GLU A 97 4.22 2.00 10.39
N ILE A 98 4.89 1.78 11.50
CA ILE A 98 5.51 0.48 11.79
C ILE A 98 4.41 -0.55 12.08
N THR A 99 4.55 -1.76 11.55
CA THR A 99 3.59 -2.85 11.80
C THR A 99 3.93 -3.61 13.11
N SER A 100 3.25 -4.72 13.36
CA SER A 100 3.62 -5.62 14.46
C SER A 100 5.01 -6.27 14.26
N ASP A 101 5.48 -6.38 13.01
CA ASP A 101 6.86 -6.74 12.71
C ASP A 101 7.69 -5.46 12.57
N ALA A 102 8.67 -5.30 13.46
CA ALA A 102 9.49 -4.10 13.53
C ALA A 102 10.35 -3.84 12.27
N THR A 103 10.43 -4.78 11.34
CA THR A 103 11.14 -4.65 10.05
C THR A 103 10.21 -4.30 8.90
N VAL A 104 8.89 -4.20 9.15
CA VAL A 104 7.87 -3.94 8.15
C VAL A 104 7.12 -2.66 8.49
N TYR A 105 7.04 -1.78 7.53
CA TYR A 105 6.31 -0.51 7.59
C TYR A 105 5.15 -0.54 6.61
N SER A 106 4.04 0.11 6.92
CA SER A 106 2.86 0.12 6.04
C SER A 106 2.24 1.50 5.92
N GLY A 107 1.59 1.72 4.79
CA GLY A 107 0.81 2.91 4.49
C GLY A 107 0.08 2.75 3.17
N PHE A 108 -0.55 3.81 2.69
CA PHE A 108 -1.23 3.76 1.39
C PHE A 108 -0.96 5.00 0.54
N ILE A 109 -1.10 4.81 -0.77
CA ILE A 109 -1.11 5.88 -1.77
C ILE A 109 -2.36 5.71 -2.64
N VAL A 110 -3.04 6.84 -2.97
CA VAL A 110 -4.21 6.85 -3.85
C VAL A 110 -3.86 7.53 -5.16
N PHE A 111 -3.42 6.75 -6.15
CA PHE A 111 -3.13 7.30 -7.48
C PHE A 111 -4.41 7.65 -8.23
N GLN A 112 -4.45 8.81 -8.87
CA GLN A 112 -5.62 9.33 -9.57
C GLN A 112 -5.60 9.04 -11.08
N MET A 113 -4.41 8.80 -11.63
CA MET A 113 -4.20 8.58 -13.06
C MET A 113 -2.98 7.69 -13.31
N PRO A 114 -2.91 6.99 -14.46
CA PRO A 114 -1.75 6.19 -14.82
C PRO A 114 -0.60 7.08 -15.31
N GLY A 115 0.60 6.52 -15.31
CA GLY A 115 1.72 7.09 -16.06
C GLY A 115 1.70 6.69 -17.54
N ASN A 116 2.54 7.35 -18.33
CA ASN A 116 2.88 7.01 -19.70
C ASN A 116 4.33 7.41 -20.02
N ALA A 117 4.74 7.41 -21.28
CA ALA A 117 6.12 7.72 -21.65
C ALA A 117 6.55 9.15 -21.28
N ASP A 118 5.63 10.12 -21.42
CA ASP A 118 5.90 11.55 -21.26
C ASP A 118 5.47 12.09 -19.89
N GLU A 119 4.47 11.46 -19.28
CA GLU A 119 3.91 11.82 -17.99
C GLU A 119 4.01 10.64 -17.03
N TYR A 120 4.70 10.81 -15.92
CA TYR A 120 5.10 9.70 -15.06
C TYR A 120 5.10 10.07 -13.58
N TRP A 121 5.03 9.05 -12.74
CA TRP A 121 5.13 9.17 -11.31
C TRP A 121 6.56 8.93 -10.84
N ASP A 122 7.09 9.83 -10.02
CA ASP A 122 8.22 9.59 -9.14
C ASP A 122 7.71 9.34 -7.73
N LEU A 123 8.34 8.40 -7.03
CA LEU A 123 8.12 8.18 -5.61
C LEU A 123 9.39 8.56 -4.85
N ALA A 124 9.37 9.71 -4.21
CA ALA A 124 10.43 10.13 -3.30
C ALA A 124 10.18 9.53 -1.91
N LEU A 125 11.26 9.06 -1.28
CA LEU A 125 11.30 8.55 0.08
C LEU A 125 12.36 9.32 0.87
N ASP A 126 11.96 9.91 1.97
CA ASP A 126 12.88 10.39 3.00
C ASP A 126 12.80 9.43 4.19
N TYR A 127 13.96 9.01 4.71
CA TYR A 127 13.99 8.05 5.82
C TYR A 127 15.15 8.31 6.77
N LYS A 128 14.93 8.00 8.05
CA LYS A 128 15.91 8.16 9.12
C LYS A 128 16.20 6.83 9.77
N ILE A 129 17.49 6.47 9.85
CA ILE A 129 17.99 5.26 10.51
C ILE A 129 19.07 5.69 11.51
N ASP A 130 18.92 5.28 12.77
CA ASP A 130 19.90 5.56 13.85
C ASP A 130 20.26 7.04 13.97
N GLY A 131 19.30 7.94 13.67
CA GLY A 131 19.48 9.39 13.73
C GLY A 131 20.09 10.03 12.48
N GLN A 132 20.47 9.24 11.46
CA GLN A 132 20.99 9.72 10.19
C GLN A 132 19.85 9.82 9.16
N ASP A 133 19.78 10.96 8.47
CA ASP A 133 18.78 11.23 7.42
C ASP A 133 19.31 10.78 6.06
N PHE A 134 18.44 10.16 5.27
CA PHE A 134 18.63 9.68 3.91
C PHE A 134 17.47 10.07 3.03
N SER A 135 17.71 10.16 1.71
CA SER A 135 16.65 10.37 0.73
C SER A 135 16.96 9.62 -0.56
N THR A 136 15.90 9.22 -1.26
CA THR A 136 15.95 8.67 -2.61
C THR A 136 14.69 9.01 -3.37
N SER A 137 14.72 8.95 -4.70
CA SER A 137 13.53 9.12 -5.54
C SER A 137 13.70 8.28 -6.79
N GLU A 138 12.69 7.48 -7.11
CA GLU A 138 12.69 6.60 -8.27
C GLU A 138 11.38 6.71 -9.03
N ARG A 139 11.48 6.57 -10.35
CA ARG A 139 10.31 6.49 -11.22
C ARG A 139 9.59 5.16 -10.97
N ILE A 140 8.27 5.24 -10.78
CA ILE A 140 7.38 4.08 -10.65
C ILE A 140 6.38 4.04 -11.80
N GLU A 141 5.97 2.83 -12.18
CA GLU A 141 4.94 2.62 -13.18
C GLU A 141 3.58 2.42 -12.52
N VAL A 142 2.65 3.35 -12.75
CA VAL A 142 1.26 3.26 -12.27
C VAL A 142 0.38 2.97 -13.47
N VAL A 143 -0.38 1.87 -13.41
CA VAL A 143 -1.21 1.42 -14.54
C VAL A 143 -2.71 1.51 -14.22
N SER A 144 -3.53 1.41 -15.26
CA SER A 144 -4.97 1.25 -15.09
C SER A 144 -5.30 -0.16 -14.59
N PRO A 145 -6.33 -0.34 -13.74
CA PRO A 145 -6.77 -1.66 -13.30
C PRO A 145 -7.15 -2.55 -14.49
N THR A 146 -6.71 -3.81 -14.49
CA THR A 146 -6.95 -4.76 -15.58
C THR A 146 -8.41 -5.12 -15.77
N ASP A 147 -9.22 -5.03 -14.71
CA ASP A 147 -10.67 -5.27 -14.76
C ASP A 147 -11.47 -4.07 -15.30
N GLY A 148 -10.80 -2.96 -15.64
CA GLY A 148 -11.41 -1.74 -16.17
C GLY A 148 -12.33 -1.00 -15.17
N LYS A 149 -12.38 -1.42 -13.91
CA LYS A 149 -13.27 -0.82 -12.92
C LYS A 149 -12.64 0.41 -12.28
N ARG A 150 -13.39 1.50 -12.27
CA ARG A 150 -12.96 2.75 -11.64
C ARG A 150 -13.25 2.72 -10.14
N ARG A 151 -12.21 2.79 -9.32
CA ARG A 151 -12.29 2.78 -7.84
C ARG A 151 -11.87 4.10 -7.21
N VAL A 152 -11.53 5.09 -8.00
CA VAL A 152 -11.23 6.45 -7.55
C VAL A 152 -11.93 7.46 -8.45
N ASN A 153 -12.43 8.53 -7.88
CA ASN A 153 -13.05 9.63 -8.61
C ASN A 153 -12.62 10.97 -8.05
N SER A 154 -12.34 11.92 -8.94
CA SER A 154 -12.14 13.33 -8.59
C SER A 154 -13.33 14.13 -9.09
N PHE A 155 -13.89 14.99 -8.24
CA PHE A 155 -15.06 15.80 -8.55
C PHE A 155 -14.98 17.17 -7.86
N MET A 156 -15.74 18.14 -8.38
CA MET A 156 -15.89 19.43 -7.72
C MET A 156 -17.07 19.38 -6.76
N GLY A 157 -16.85 19.83 -5.53
CA GLY A 157 -17.92 20.06 -4.57
C GLY A 157 -18.73 21.32 -4.92
N SER A 158 -19.85 21.50 -4.25
CA SER A 158 -20.67 22.72 -4.39
C SER A 158 -20.02 23.98 -3.76
N ASP A 159 -18.93 23.79 -3.07
CA ASP A 159 -18.06 24.79 -2.45
C ASP A 159 -16.83 25.13 -3.32
N ASP A 160 -16.86 24.72 -4.59
CA ASP A 160 -15.76 24.88 -5.56
C ASP A 160 -14.43 24.23 -5.13
N VAL A 161 -14.46 23.32 -4.16
CA VAL A 161 -13.30 22.51 -3.75
C VAL A 161 -13.27 21.20 -4.53
N ARG A 162 -12.10 20.78 -4.97
CA ARG A 162 -11.90 19.47 -5.59
C ARG A 162 -11.74 18.38 -4.54
N TYR A 163 -12.55 17.34 -4.66
CA TYR A 163 -12.52 16.17 -3.79
C TYR A 163 -12.04 14.93 -4.55
N ILE A 164 -11.43 14.02 -3.82
CA ILE A 164 -11.01 12.70 -4.29
C ILE A 164 -11.67 11.66 -3.41
N LEU A 165 -12.53 10.83 -3.99
CA LEU A 165 -13.15 9.69 -3.33
C LEU A 165 -12.48 8.41 -3.83
N ALA A 166 -11.88 7.65 -2.93
CA ALA A 166 -11.25 6.37 -3.24
C ALA A 166 -11.97 5.24 -2.50
N MET A 167 -12.38 4.23 -3.26
CA MET A 167 -12.93 3.00 -2.70
C MET A 167 -11.77 2.10 -2.28
N MET A 168 -11.83 1.59 -1.07
CA MET A 168 -10.89 0.57 -0.63
C MET A 168 -11.25 -0.74 -1.34
N PRO A 169 -10.25 -1.54 -1.75
CA PRO A 169 -10.51 -2.77 -2.49
C PRO A 169 -11.37 -3.73 -1.70
N ILE A 170 -12.40 -4.24 -2.35
CA ILE A 170 -13.18 -5.37 -1.86
C ILE A 170 -13.15 -6.47 -2.91
N LYS A 171 -13.18 -7.71 -2.45
CA LYS A 171 -13.50 -8.88 -3.29
C LYS A 171 -15.02 -9.10 -3.17
N PRO A 172 -15.83 -8.49 -4.08
CA PRO A 172 -17.29 -8.52 -3.93
C PRO A 172 -17.80 -9.95 -4.08
N LYS A 173 -18.74 -10.30 -3.22
CA LYS A 173 -19.48 -11.57 -3.27
C LYS A 173 -20.98 -11.29 -3.29
N GLU A 174 -21.78 -12.26 -3.73
CA GLU A 174 -23.23 -12.18 -3.61
C GLU A 174 -23.64 -11.99 -2.14
N GLY A 175 -24.63 -11.13 -1.92
CA GLY A 175 -25.08 -10.73 -0.60
C GLY A 175 -24.47 -9.42 -0.12
N VAL A 176 -24.54 -9.20 1.18
CA VAL A 176 -24.05 -7.97 1.83
C VAL A 176 -22.54 -8.03 2.01
N ASN A 177 -21.86 -7.02 1.49
CA ASN A 177 -20.43 -6.81 1.63
C ASN A 177 -20.15 -5.59 2.51
N ASP A 178 -19.14 -5.66 3.37
CA ASP A 178 -18.59 -4.49 4.00
C ASP A 178 -17.91 -3.62 2.94
N PHE A 179 -18.13 -2.31 3.03
CA PHE A 179 -17.64 -1.36 2.06
C PHE A 179 -16.96 -0.20 2.78
N SER A 180 -15.77 0.15 2.35
CA SER A 180 -15.01 1.27 2.89
C SER A 180 -14.52 2.20 1.79
N ALA A 181 -14.41 3.49 2.13
CA ALA A 181 -13.89 4.50 1.24
C ALA A 181 -13.09 5.55 2.02
N LEU A 182 -12.26 6.30 1.29
CA LEU A 182 -11.50 7.44 1.76
C LEU A 182 -11.96 8.68 1.00
N LEU A 183 -12.07 9.79 1.68
CA LEU A 183 -12.41 11.08 1.07
C LEU A 183 -11.33 12.10 1.42
N PHE A 184 -10.78 12.75 0.40
CA PHE A 184 -9.79 13.80 0.53
C PHE A 184 -10.28 15.07 -0.17
N LYS A 185 -9.80 16.23 0.27
CA LYS A 185 -9.92 17.47 -0.46
C LYS A 185 -8.55 17.88 -1.01
N MET A 186 -8.53 18.51 -2.16
CA MET A 186 -7.32 19.07 -2.73
C MET A 186 -7.18 20.52 -2.24
N GLU A 187 -6.30 20.77 -1.27
CA GLU A 187 -6.00 22.14 -0.83
C GLU A 187 -5.08 22.86 -1.82
N ASN A 188 -4.15 22.12 -2.41
CA ASN A 188 -3.31 22.54 -3.51
C ASN A 188 -2.82 21.31 -4.29
N MET A 189 -1.95 21.51 -5.30
CA MET A 189 -1.44 20.42 -6.15
C MET A 189 -0.62 19.37 -5.39
N MET A 190 -0.16 19.68 -4.18
CA MET A 190 0.75 18.81 -3.41
C MET A 190 0.15 18.33 -2.08
N ASP A 191 -1.04 18.85 -1.70
CA ASP A 191 -1.63 18.63 -0.38
C ASP A 191 -3.09 18.19 -0.47
N PHE A 192 -3.37 17.02 0.14
CA PHE A 192 -4.64 16.30 0.04
C PHE A 192 -5.09 15.81 1.42
N PRO A 193 -5.47 16.71 2.35
CA PRO A 193 -5.93 16.30 3.67
C PRO A 193 -7.21 15.48 3.59
N ALA A 194 -7.33 14.51 4.51
CA ALA A 194 -8.53 13.70 4.66
C ALA A 194 -9.71 14.56 5.13
N VAL A 195 -10.87 14.31 4.54
CA VAL A 195 -12.13 14.94 4.93
C VAL A 195 -12.85 14.06 5.92
N GLN A 196 -13.28 14.64 7.03
CA GLN A 196 -13.91 13.95 8.15
C GLN A 196 -15.38 14.35 8.29
N ASN A 197 -16.16 13.51 8.96
CA ASN A 197 -17.53 13.82 9.39
C ASN A 197 -18.54 14.09 8.26
N TYR A 198 -18.28 13.60 7.03
CA TYR A 198 -19.27 13.60 5.95
C TYR A 198 -20.07 12.29 5.98
N LYS A 199 -21.14 12.27 5.22
CA LYS A 199 -21.94 11.08 4.91
C LYS A 199 -22.04 10.95 3.41
N ALA A 200 -21.77 9.76 2.88
CA ALA A 200 -21.91 9.48 1.46
C ALA A 200 -23.01 8.44 1.24
N PRO A 201 -24.15 8.83 0.61
CA PRO A 201 -25.19 7.89 0.26
C PRO A 201 -24.70 6.80 -0.68
N VAL A 202 -25.16 5.57 -0.44
CA VAL A 202 -24.81 4.39 -1.22
C VAL A 202 -26.03 3.93 -2.02
N ASP A 203 -25.96 4.06 -3.35
CA ASP A 203 -27.04 3.72 -4.25
C ASP A 203 -26.51 2.93 -5.47
N PRO A 204 -26.16 1.63 -5.31
CA PRO A 204 -25.71 0.81 -6.42
C PRO A 204 -26.84 0.57 -7.40
N ARG A 205 -26.61 0.86 -8.67
CA ARG A 205 -27.61 0.73 -9.75
C ARG A 205 -27.17 -0.32 -10.77
N MET A 206 -28.12 -1.06 -11.31
CA MET A 206 -27.93 -2.03 -12.39
C MET A 206 -28.59 -1.54 -13.69
N PRO A 207 -27.88 -0.82 -14.55
CA PRO A 207 -28.45 -0.23 -15.77
C PRO A 207 -29.07 -1.27 -16.71
N GLY A 208 -28.43 -2.42 -16.87
CA GLY A 208 -28.90 -3.51 -17.72
C GLY A 208 -30.20 -4.20 -17.25
N MET A 209 -30.69 -3.88 -16.05
CA MET A 209 -31.87 -4.45 -15.43
C MET A 209 -32.89 -3.37 -14.98
N GLY A 210 -33.12 -2.37 -15.84
CA GLY A 210 -34.09 -1.32 -15.55
C GLY A 210 -33.61 -0.34 -14.46
N ASN A 211 -32.32 -0.22 -14.26
CA ASN A 211 -31.69 0.71 -13.32
C ASN A 211 -32.17 0.55 -11.86
N HIS A 212 -32.58 -0.67 -11.46
CA HIS A 212 -32.96 -0.91 -10.08
C HIS A 212 -31.75 -0.97 -9.15
N THR A 213 -31.97 -0.77 -7.85
CA THR A 213 -30.99 -0.89 -6.78
C THR A 213 -31.20 -2.17 -5.97
N SER A 214 -30.12 -2.72 -5.42
CA SER A 214 -30.21 -3.82 -4.45
C SER A 214 -30.71 -3.27 -3.11
N PRO A 215 -31.54 -4.02 -2.38
CA PRO A 215 -31.94 -3.66 -1.01
C PRO A 215 -30.77 -3.88 -0.02
N ASN A 216 -30.95 -3.42 1.22
CA ASN A 216 -30.02 -3.66 2.34
C ASN A 216 -28.62 -3.05 2.17
N ASN A 217 -28.51 -1.95 1.43
CA ASN A 217 -27.32 -1.12 1.44
C ASN A 217 -27.31 -0.24 2.69
N ALA A 218 -26.13 0.17 3.14
CA ALA A 218 -25.97 1.17 4.19
C ALA A 218 -25.01 2.26 3.71
N ASP A 219 -25.43 3.52 3.93
CA ASP A 219 -24.61 4.68 3.57
C ASP A 219 -23.26 4.65 4.28
N LEU A 220 -22.25 5.20 3.61
CA LEU A 220 -20.94 5.40 4.17
C LEU A 220 -20.99 6.49 5.24
N ASN A 221 -20.67 6.13 6.46
CA ASN A 221 -20.52 7.03 7.59
C ASN A 221 -19.06 7.07 8.02
N TYR A 222 -18.60 8.24 8.47
CA TYR A 222 -17.25 8.44 8.93
C TYR A 222 -16.98 7.63 10.22
N ASP A 223 -15.89 6.85 10.20
CA ASP A 223 -15.36 6.07 11.32
C ASP A 223 -14.06 6.71 11.81
N ALA A 224 -14.14 7.50 12.87
CA ALA A 224 -13.01 8.26 13.37
C ALA A 224 -11.78 7.41 13.79
N PRO A 225 -11.95 6.21 14.41
CA PRO A 225 -10.81 5.38 14.79
C PRO A 225 -9.93 4.94 13.62
N THR A 226 -10.51 4.74 12.44
CA THR A 226 -9.77 4.29 11.24
C THR A 226 -9.60 5.39 10.20
N ASN A 227 -10.15 6.58 10.43
CA ASN A 227 -10.17 7.71 9.49
C ASN A 227 -10.70 7.31 8.10
N THR A 228 -11.69 6.41 8.06
CA THR A 228 -12.33 5.90 6.84
C THR A 228 -13.83 6.09 6.90
N TYR A 229 -14.49 5.94 5.75
CA TYR A 229 -15.95 5.86 5.66
C TYR A 229 -16.35 4.41 5.52
N LYS A 230 -17.29 3.94 6.34
CA LYS A 230 -17.76 2.55 6.37
C LYS A 230 -19.25 2.46 6.11
N GLY A 231 -19.64 1.51 5.29
CA GLY A 231 -21.02 1.22 4.91
C GLY A 231 -21.19 -0.21 4.43
N LYS A 232 -22.27 -0.48 3.71
CA LYS A 232 -22.54 -1.81 3.15
C LYS A 232 -23.05 -1.72 1.73
N LEU A 233 -22.57 -2.64 0.89
CA LEU A 233 -23.07 -2.89 -0.45
C LEU A 233 -23.67 -4.28 -0.54
N ASN A 234 -24.90 -4.39 -1.01
CA ASN A 234 -25.54 -5.68 -1.26
C ASN A 234 -25.58 -5.95 -2.76
N PHE A 235 -24.97 -7.05 -3.17
CA PHE A 235 -25.03 -7.53 -4.55
C PHE A 235 -25.99 -8.72 -4.60
N THR A 236 -27.08 -8.58 -5.34
CA THR A 236 -28.05 -9.68 -5.56
C THR A 236 -27.62 -10.60 -6.70
N MET A 237 -26.62 -10.16 -7.48
CA MET A 237 -25.96 -10.91 -8.55
C MET A 237 -24.52 -10.38 -8.71
N THR A 238 -23.58 -11.26 -9.03
CA THR A 238 -22.18 -10.94 -9.33
C THR A 238 -21.82 -11.36 -10.76
#